data_5d2117eb514300780425543a4e558760
#
_entry.id   5d2117eb514300780425543a4e558760
#
_cell.length_a   1.000
_cell.length_b   1.000
_cell.length_c   1.000
_cell.angle_alpha   90.00
_cell.angle_beta   90.00
_cell.angle_gamma   90.00
#
_symmetry.space_group_name_H-M   'P 1'
#
loop_
_entity.id
_entity.type
_entity.pdbx_description
1 polymer ?
#
loop_
_entity_poly.entity_id
_entity_poly.type
_entity_poly.pdbx_seq_one_letter_code
_entity_poly.pdbx_strand_id
1 'polypeptide(L)'
;MTSAVAIKLFAVLVTAGLGCGAGRSRLLIDGAAGSDAARVLSNAALYVFVPALLFRTTARIDYAHMPWRIIAAYFVPVLAIAFLVYVWHHVRDRGSPAAAIPATRAMAVAFGNSVQLGIPMATALFGEEGLAIHIPLVSLHALILLSVLTALVELDFARAAHGRGTDLKSLRRALATTVRNTVLHPVLLPVLAGVAWHLLGIEIPAAVDEVLVLLSSAVVPLCLVLIGVSLAQYGVKGHLHGATLATIGKLFVLPAAVLLVARFGFGLTGLSLAVLVMMAALPVGTNALLFAQRYGVLEAEATAAIVASTFAFVLTAGLWLAVLGLT
;
A
#
# COMPACT_ATOMS: atom_id res chain seq x y z
N MET A 1 -23.16 9.84 0.25
CA MET A 1 -21.75 10.34 0.08
C MET A 1 -21.77 11.85 0.18
N THR A 2 -20.98 12.40 1.08
CA THR A 2 -20.83 13.87 1.14
C THR A 2 -20.16 14.38 -0.14
N SER A 3 -20.54 15.59 -0.60
CA SER A 3 -19.97 16.23 -1.81
C SER A 3 -18.43 16.25 -1.77
N ALA A 4 -17.83 16.39 -0.59
CA ALA A 4 -16.37 16.42 -0.41
C ALA A 4 -15.69 15.10 -0.79
N VAL A 5 -16.26 13.94 -0.43
CA VAL A 5 -15.70 12.62 -0.81
C VAL A 5 -15.82 12.42 -2.32
N ALA A 6 -16.97 12.79 -2.92
CA ALA A 6 -17.17 12.69 -4.36
C ALA A 6 -16.15 13.56 -5.14
N ILE A 7 -15.91 14.79 -4.69
CA ILE A 7 -14.92 15.70 -5.30
C ILE A 7 -13.51 15.11 -5.21
N LYS A 8 -13.11 14.52 -4.08
CA LYS A 8 -11.79 13.91 -3.91
C LYS A 8 -11.61 12.68 -4.82
N LEU A 9 -12.64 11.81 -4.89
CA LEU A 9 -12.64 10.68 -5.82
C LEU A 9 -12.52 11.15 -7.27
N PHE A 10 -13.30 12.15 -7.65
CA PHE A 10 -13.23 12.76 -8.99
C PHE A 10 -11.83 13.28 -9.29
N ALA A 11 -11.21 14.02 -8.36
CA ALA A 11 -9.85 14.54 -8.54
C ALA A 11 -8.82 13.41 -8.75
N VAL A 12 -8.92 12.31 -7.99
CA VAL A 12 -8.07 11.13 -8.16
C VAL A 12 -8.24 10.53 -9.55
N LEU A 13 -9.49 10.33 -10.00
CA LEU A 13 -9.78 9.75 -11.31
C LEU A 13 -9.31 10.65 -12.46
N VAL A 14 -9.54 11.95 -12.35
CA VAL A 14 -9.09 12.93 -13.36
C VAL A 14 -7.55 12.96 -13.44
N THR A 15 -6.86 12.97 -12.30
CA THR A 15 -5.39 12.99 -12.27
C THR A 15 -4.81 11.70 -12.89
N ALA A 16 -5.37 10.53 -12.57
CA ALA A 16 -4.99 9.29 -13.23
C ALA A 16 -5.34 9.29 -14.73
N GLY A 17 -6.49 9.87 -15.10
CA GLY A 17 -6.91 10.06 -16.48
C GLY A 17 -5.95 10.94 -17.27
N LEU A 18 -5.46 12.04 -16.71
CA LEU A 18 -4.43 12.89 -17.30
C LEU A 18 -3.13 12.12 -17.54
N GLY A 19 -2.70 11.31 -16.57
CA GLY A 19 -1.54 10.41 -16.73
C GLY A 19 -1.74 9.41 -17.88
N CYS A 20 -2.95 8.84 -18.00
CA CYS A 20 -3.30 7.92 -19.08
C CYS A 20 -3.31 8.64 -20.45
N GLY A 21 -3.85 9.85 -20.51
CA GLY A 21 -3.81 10.70 -21.70
C GLY A 21 -2.38 11.03 -22.14
N ALA A 22 -1.54 11.45 -21.19
CA ALA A 22 -0.12 11.73 -21.43
C ALA A 22 0.65 10.50 -21.88
N GLY A 23 0.34 9.31 -21.31
CA GLY A 23 0.92 8.05 -21.74
C GLY A 23 0.49 7.63 -23.15
N ARG A 24 -0.78 7.83 -23.52
CA ARG A 24 -1.29 7.51 -24.86
C ARG A 24 -0.88 8.49 -25.96
N SER A 25 -0.79 9.77 -25.64
CA SER A 25 -0.40 10.84 -26.58
C SER A 25 1.09 10.84 -26.92
N ARG A 26 1.85 9.93 -26.34
CA ARG A 26 3.32 9.85 -26.47
C ARG A 26 4.08 11.09 -25.98
N LEU A 27 3.43 12.00 -25.27
CA LEU A 27 4.08 13.20 -24.69
C LEU A 27 5.20 12.83 -23.72
N LEU A 28 5.08 11.68 -23.06
CA LEU A 28 6.07 11.14 -22.12
C LEU A 28 6.86 9.97 -22.72
N ILE A 29 6.63 9.64 -24.00
CA ILE A 29 7.12 8.40 -24.62
C ILE A 29 7.57 8.77 -26.04
N ASP A 30 8.85 9.01 -26.24
CA ASP A 30 9.44 9.15 -27.57
C ASP A 30 10.06 7.81 -28.03
N GLY A 31 9.56 7.25 -29.13
CA GLY A 31 10.12 6.10 -29.83
C GLY A 31 9.95 4.74 -29.14
N ALA A 32 10.85 3.79 -29.46
CA ALA A 32 10.86 2.41 -28.95
C ALA A 32 11.15 2.28 -27.43
N ALA A 33 11.47 3.39 -26.75
CA ALA A 33 11.78 3.48 -25.33
C ALA A 33 10.54 3.72 -24.41
N GLY A 34 9.34 3.47 -24.91
CA GLY A 34 8.08 3.74 -24.16
C GLY A 34 7.96 3.06 -22.79
N SER A 35 8.73 1.99 -22.55
CA SER A 35 8.84 1.33 -21.25
C SER A 35 9.60 2.17 -20.19
N ASP A 36 10.35 3.19 -20.61
CA ASP A 36 11.26 3.90 -19.70
C ASP A 36 10.59 5.02 -18.90
N ALA A 37 9.56 5.70 -19.44
CA ALA A 37 8.90 6.80 -18.74
C ALA A 37 8.21 6.35 -17.45
N ALA A 38 7.42 5.27 -17.49
CA ALA A 38 6.79 4.72 -16.29
C ALA A 38 7.85 4.24 -15.29
N ARG A 39 8.94 3.65 -15.77
CA ARG A 39 10.06 3.22 -14.93
C ARG A 39 10.80 4.39 -14.28
N VAL A 40 11.07 5.47 -15.03
CA VAL A 40 11.72 6.68 -14.50
C VAL A 40 10.85 7.32 -13.43
N LEU A 41 9.54 7.50 -13.68
CA LEU A 41 8.60 8.03 -12.71
C LEU A 41 8.49 7.13 -11.47
N SER A 42 8.44 5.80 -11.67
CA SER A 42 8.43 4.84 -10.57
C SER A 42 9.71 4.91 -9.73
N ASN A 43 10.87 5.00 -10.36
CA ASN A 43 12.15 5.14 -9.66
C ASN A 43 12.23 6.46 -8.89
N ALA A 44 11.79 7.57 -9.48
CA ALA A 44 11.70 8.85 -8.78
C ALA A 44 10.78 8.75 -7.55
N ALA A 45 9.58 8.16 -7.72
CA ALA A 45 8.67 7.93 -6.61
C ALA A 45 9.33 7.08 -5.51
N LEU A 46 9.93 5.94 -5.89
CA LEU A 46 10.43 4.93 -4.96
C LEU A 46 11.71 5.35 -4.23
N TYR A 47 12.62 6.09 -4.90
CA TYR A 47 13.94 6.41 -4.34
C TYR A 47 14.06 7.85 -3.80
N VAL A 48 13.12 8.74 -4.13
CA VAL A 48 13.19 10.15 -3.70
C VAL A 48 11.97 10.53 -2.87
N PHE A 49 10.78 10.45 -3.45
CA PHE A 49 9.56 11.03 -2.85
C PHE A 49 8.98 10.15 -1.74
N VAL A 50 8.83 8.84 -1.97
CA VAL A 50 8.32 7.90 -0.97
C VAL A 50 9.22 7.79 0.26
N PRO A 51 10.56 7.71 0.13
CA PRO A 51 11.47 7.77 1.28
C PRO A 51 11.29 9.00 2.16
N ALA A 52 11.14 10.19 1.56
CA ALA A 52 10.90 11.42 2.31
C ALA A 52 9.58 11.37 3.09
N LEU A 53 8.51 10.89 2.45
CA LEU A 53 7.20 10.71 3.09
C LEU A 53 7.30 9.74 4.28
N LEU A 54 7.90 8.57 4.07
CA LEU A 54 7.97 7.52 5.07
C LEU A 54 8.86 7.92 6.25
N PHE A 55 10.03 8.48 5.98
CA PHE A 55 10.92 8.99 7.04
C PHE A 55 10.22 10.05 7.88
N ARG A 56 9.67 11.10 7.24
CA ARG A 56 9.00 12.19 7.94
C ARG A 56 7.82 11.71 8.77
N THR A 57 7.00 10.83 8.21
CA THR A 57 5.82 10.30 8.89
C THR A 57 6.23 9.49 10.11
N THR A 58 7.19 8.57 9.98
CA THR A 58 7.62 7.70 11.09
C THR A 58 8.44 8.42 12.16
N ALA A 59 9.23 9.43 11.78
CA ALA A 59 9.98 10.24 12.72
C ALA A 59 9.08 11.12 13.64
N ARG A 60 7.85 11.39 13.21
CA ARG A 60 6.90 12.25 13.94
C ARG A 60 5.79 11.49 14.67
N ILE A 61 5.81 10.15 14.65
CA ILE A 61 4.82 9.35 15.37
C ILE A 61 5.02 9.48 16.90
N ASP A 62 3.97 9.80 17.63
CA ASP A 62 3.94 9.67 19.09
C ASP A 62 3.64 8.22 19.48
N TYR A 63 4.69 7.43 19.65
CA TYR A 63 4.59 6.01 20.03
C TYR A 63 4.09 5.81 21.47
N ALA A 64 4.25 6.81 22.35
CA ALA A 64 3.89 6.69 23.76
C ALA A 64 2.36 6.75 23.97
N HIS A 65 1.66 7.56 23.16
CA HIS A 65 0.21 7.75 23.26
C HIS A 65 -0.58 6.99 22.19
N MET A 66 0.03 5.97 21.59
CA MET A 66 -0.66 5.18 20.56
C MET A 66 -1.78 4.32 21.13
N PRO A 67 -2.95 4.29 20.47
CA PRO A 67 -4.08 3.45 20.87
C PRO A 67 -3.84 1.99 20.43
N TRP A 68 -2.92 1.28 21.08
CA TRP A 68 -2.45 -0.06 20.69
C TRP A 68 -3.56 -1.09 20.50
N ARG A 69 -4.65 -0.99 21.30
CA ARG A 69 -5.81 -1.87 21.16
C ARG A 69 -6.50 -1.67 19.79
N ILE A 70 -6.67 -0.42 19.36
CA ILE A 70 -7.26 -0.06 18.07
C ILE A 70 -6.32 -0.49 16.93
N ILE A 71 -5.03 -0.26 17.08
CA ILE A 71 -3.99 -0.66 16.12
C ILE A 71 -3.99 -2.18 15.94
N ALA A 72 -3.98 -2.94 17.04
CA ALA A 72 -4.04 -4.40 16.98
C ALA A 72 -5.33 -4.90 16.35
N ALA A 73 -6.48 -4.31 16.67
CA ALA A 73 -7.77 -4.66 16.09
C ALA A 73 -7.81 -4.48 14.56
N TYR A 74 -7.02 -3.56 14.02
CA TYR A 74 -6.87 -3.37 12.58
C TYR A 74 -5.83 -4.31 11.97
N PHE A 75 -4.60 -4.35 12.52
CA PHE A 75 -3.49 -5.05 11.88
C PHE A 75 -3.57 -6.57 12.02
N VAL A 76 -4.17 -7.11 13.07
CA VAL A 76 -4.33 -8.57 13.23
C VAL A 76 -5.13 -9.17 12.04
N PRO A 77 -6.34 -8.74 11.72
CA PRO A 77 -7.07 -9.27 10.57
C PRO A 77 -6.42 -8.91 9.23
N VAL A 78 -5.81 -7.73 9.10
CA VAL A 78 -5.11 -7.31 7.86
C VAL A 78 -3.94 -8.24 7.57
N LEU A 79 -3.09 -8.51 8.56
CA LEU A 79 -1.95 -9.42 8.41
C LEU A 79 -2.39 -10.87 8.23
N ALA A 80 -3.47 -11.30 8.90
CA ALA A 80 -4.04 -12.63 8.71
C ALA A 80 -4.52 -12.83 7.26
N ILE A 81 -5.28 -11.89 6.71
CA ILE A 81 -5.73 -11.94 5.31
C ILE A 81 -4.54 -11.88 4.35
N ALA A 82 -3.58 -10.98 4.57
CA ALA A 82 -2.37 -10.90 3.75
C ALA A 82 -1.61 -12.24 3.73
N PHE A 83 -1.44 -12.86 4.90
CA PHE A 83 -0.78 -14.14 5.04
C PHE A 83 -1.57 -15.29 4.39
N LEU A 84 -2.90 -15.31 4.53
CA LEU A 84 -3.75 -16.32 3.87
C LEU A 84 -3.67 -16.22 2.35
N VAL A 85 -3.72 -15.00 1.80
CA VAL A 85 -3.57 -14.77 0.35
C VAL A 85 -2.17 -15.18 -0.11
N TYR A 86 -1.14 -14.82 0.65
CA TYR A 86 0.24 -15.24 0.36
C TYR A 86 0.37 -16.77 0.33
N VAL A 87 -0.09 -17.46 1.37
CA VAL A 87 0.00 -18.93 1.47
C VAL A 87 -0.81 -19.60 0.37
N TRP A 88 -2.02 -19.11 0.09
CA TRP A 88 -2.87 -19.62 -1.00
C TRP A 88 -2.14 -19.61 -2.34
N HIS A 89 -1.54 -18.48 -2.69
CA HIS A 89 -0.81 -18.34 -3.96
C HIS A 89 0.55 -19.07 -3.92
N HIS A 90 1.23 -19.08 -2.79
CA HIS A 90 2.48 -19.82 -2.64
C HIS A 90 2.29 -21.34 -2.85
N VAL A 91 1.16 -21.88 -2.41
CA VAL A 91 0.83 -23.32 -2.59
C VAL A 91 0.33 -23.58 -4.01
N ARG A 92 -0.53 -22.72 -4.54
CA ARG A 92 -1.16 -22.89 -5.86
C ARG A 92 -0.18 -22.69 -7.01
N ASP A 93 0.68 -21.69 -6.90
CA ASP A 93 1.59 -21.27 -7.97
C ASP A 93 2.99 -21.93 -7.80
N ARG A 94 3.05 -23.09 -7.13
CA ARG A 94 4.30 -23.88 -6.95
C ARG A 94 4.89 -24.19 -8.32
N GLY A 95 6.10 -23.71 -8.58
CA GLY A 95 6.80 -23.85 -9.86
C GLY A 95 6.76 -22.61 -10.74
N SER A 96 6.09 -21.53 -10.32
CA SER A 96 6.21 -20.24 -10.97
C SER A 96 7.66 -19.72 -10.86
N PRO A 97 8.26 -19.25 -11.96
CA PRO A 97 9.63 -18.71 -11.93
C PRO A 97 9.78 -17.43 -11.11
N ALA A 98 8.68 -16.78 -10.74
CA ALA A 98 8.68 -15.50 -10.05
C ALA A 98 8.23 -15.65 -8.60
N ALA A 99 9.19 -15.81 -7.70
CA ALA A 99 8.98 -15.98 -6.25
C ALA A 99 8.22 -14.82 -5.58
N ALA A 100 8.19 -13.63 -6.19
CA ALA A 100 7.51 -12.44 -5.64
C ALA A 100 5.98 -12.41 -5.88
N ILE A 101 5.42 -13.27 -6.75
CA ILE A 101 4.00 -13.25 -7.11
C ILE A 101 3.06 -13.38 -5.91
N PRO A 102 3.26 -14.35 -4.97
CA PRO A 102 2.35 -14.53 -3.83
C PRO A 102 2.26 -13.29 -2.94
N ALA A 103 3.41 -12.69 -2.62
CA ALA A 103 3.46 -11.50 -1.77
C ALA A 103 2.92 -10.24 -2.49
N THR A 104 3.11 -10.13 -3.81
CA THR A 104 2.55 -9.03 -4.61
C THR A 104 1.03 -9.07 -4.64
N ARG A 105 0.41 -10.26 -4.76
CA ARG A 105 -1.04 -10.42 -4.63
C ARG A 105 -1.55 -10.14 -3.23
N ALA A 106 -0.82 -10.61 -2.20
CA ALA A 106 -1.14 -10.27 -0.81
C ALA A 106 -1.08 -8.76 -0.57
N MET A 107 -0.09 -8.06 -1.18
CA MET A 107 0.02 -6.61 -1.14
C MET A 107 -1.21 -5.93 -1.76
N ALA A 108 -1.69 -6.37 -2.92
CA ALA A 108 -2.85 -5.80 -3.59
C ALA A 108 -4.14 -5.96 -2.75
N VAL A 109 -4.29 -7.06 -2.01
CA VAL A 109 -5.44 -7.29 -1.13
C VAL A 109 -5.33 -6.54 0.20
N ALA A 110 -4.13 -6.43 0.78
CA ALA A 110 -3.97 -5.87 2.12
C ALA A 110 -3.76 -4.35 2.11
N PHE A 111 -3.03 -3.80 1.14
CA PHE A 111 -2.60 -2.41 1.16
C PHE A 111 -3.65 -1.47 0.55
N GLY A 112 -4.28 -0.65 1.40
CA GLY A 112 -5.27 0.35 1.00
C GLY A 112 -4.67 1.73 0.68
N ASN A 113 -5.41 2.53 -0.09
CA ASN A 113 -5.09 3.93 -0.38
C ASN A 113 -5.40 4.84 0.82
N SER A 114 -4.70 4.57 1.93
CA SER A 114 -4.97 5.15 3.25
C SER A 114 -4.60 6.62 3.38
N VAL A 115 -3.69 7.13 2.56
CA VAL A 115 -3.27 8.54 2.55
C VAL A 115 -4.15 9.37 1.63
N GLN A 116 -4.19 9.03 0.34
CA GLN A 116 -4.81 9.87 -0.69
C GLN A 116 -6.33 9.93 -0.60
N LEU A 117 -6.95 8.79 -0.30
CA LEU A 117 -8.40 8.70 -0.09
C LEU A 117 -8.75 8.56 1.39
N GLY A 118 -7.94 7.87 2.17
CA GLY A 118 -8.24 7.58 3.57
C GLY A 118 -8.28 8.81 4.44
N ILE A 119 -7.28 9.70 4.37
CA ILE A 119 -7.24 10.93 5.17
C ILE A 119 -8.44 11.85 4.84
N PRO A 120 -8.69 12.24 3.58
CA PRO A 120 -9.85 13.05 3.24
C PRO A 120 -11.18 12.40 3.64
N MET A 121 -11.29 11.08 3.50
CA MET A 121 -12.51 10.36 3.83
C MET A 121 -12.73 10.30 5.35
N ALA A 122 -11.68 10.02 6.14
CA ALA A 122 -11.76 10.02 7.60
C ALA A 122 -12.20 11.39 8.13
N THR A 123 -11.60 12.47 7.59
CA THR A 123 -11.99 13.84 7.95
C THR A 123 -13.43 14.15 7.55
N ALA A 124 -13.85 13.78 6.33
CA ALA A 124 -15.17 14.11 5.82
C ALA A 124 -16.30 13.34 6.50
N LEU A 125 -16.07 12.07 6.87
CA LEU A 125 -17.10 11.20 7.48
C LEU A 125 -17.11 11.29 9.01
N PHE A 126 -15.96 11.46 9.63
CA PHE A 126 -15.79 11.28 11.08
C PHE A 126 -15.17 12.50 11.78
N GLY A 127 -14.85 13.58 11.04
CA GLY A 127 -14.27 14.80 11.60
C GLY A 127 -12.86 14.59 12.18
N GLU A 128 -12.45 15.50 13.06
CA GLU A 128 -11.12 15.48 13.69
C GLU A 128 -10.91 14.25 14.60
N GLU A 129 -11.94 13.78 15.28
CA GLU A 129 -11.85 12.59 16.14
C GLU A 129 -11.57 11.33 15.32
N GLY A 130 -12.23 11.18 14.18
CA GLY A 130 -11.99 10.06 13.26
C GLY A 130 -10.60 10.15 12.63
N LEU A 131 -10.16 11.35 12.28
CA LEU A 131 -8.81 11.58 11.76
C LEU A 131 -7.74 11.22 12.79
N ALA A 132 -7.93 11.56 14.08
CA ALA A 132 -7.02 11.22 15.15
C ALA A 132 -6.83 9.70 15.32
N ILE A 133 -7.87 8.90 15.03
CA ILE A 133 -7.77 7.43 15.02
C ILE A 133 -7.09 6.95 13.73
N HIS A 134 -7.37 7.59 12.59
CA HIS A 134 -6.88 7.16 11.27
C HIS A 134 -5.36 7.40 11.09
N ILE A 135 -4.83 8.52 11.57
CA ILE A 135 -3.42 8.91 11.38
C ILE A 135 -2.41 7.88 11.92
N PRO A 136 -2.51 7.38 13.18
CA PRO A 136 -1.63 6.33 13.68
C PRO A 136 -1.67 5.05 12.82
N LEU A 137 -2.85 4.68 12.33
CA LEU A 137 -3.01 3.52 11.47
C LEU A 137 -2.32 3.72 10.12
N VAL A 138 -2.47 4.89 9.50
CA VAL A 138 -1.79 5.25 8.24
C VAL A 138 -0.27 5.17 8.41
N SER A 139 0.23 5.73 9.49
CA SER A 139 1.66 5.80 9.78
C SER A 139 2.27 4.40 9.90
N LEU A 140 1.58 3.48 10.57
CA LEU A 140 2.01 2.10 10.72
C LEU A 140 1.71 1.21 9.51
N HIS A 141 0.75 1.61 8.65
CA HIS A 141 0.28 0.79 7.53
C HIS A 141 1.41 0.45 6.55
N ALA A 142 2.15 1.46 6.12
CA ALA A 142 3.31 1.26 5.25
C ALA A 142 4.43 0.49 5.97
N LEU A 143 4.74 0.88 7.21
CA LEU A 143 5.78 0.23 8.01
C LEU A 143 5.53 -1.28 8.12
N ILE A 144 4.36 -1.68 8.59
CA ILE A 144 4.05 -3.08 8.89
C ILE A 144 3.91 -3.90 7.61
N LEU A 145 3.07 -3.46 6.67
CA LEU A 145 2.77 -4.28 5.48
C LEU A 145 3.96 -4.39 4.54
N LEU A 146 4.68 -3.28 4.28
CA LEU A 146 5.85 -3.34 3.40
C LEU A 146 6.97 -4.16 4.03
N SER A 147 7.19 -4.03 5.35
CA SER A 147 8.21 -4.84 6.05
C SER A 147 7.88 -6.32 5.97
N VAL A 148 6.66 -6.71 6.32
CA VAL A 148 6.24 -8.11 6.34
C VAL A 148 6.27 -8.71 4.94
N LEU A 149 5.67 -8.03 3.95
CA LEU A 149 5.58 -8.57 2.59
C LEU A 149 6.93 -8.57 1.88
N THR A 150 7.80 -7.57 2.11
CA THR A 150 9.18 -7.60 1.63
C THR A 150 9.95 -8.77 2.22
N ALA A 151 9.83 -9.00 3.54
CA ALA A 151 10.49 -10.14 4.19
C ALA A 151 10.02 -11.49 3.61
N LEU A 152 8.73 -11.64 3.29
CA LEU A 152 8.19 -12.85 2.64
C LEU A 152 8.77 -13.05 1.24
N VAL A 153 8.89 -11.99 0.41
CA VAL A 153 9.52 -12.08 -0.92
C VAL A 153 10.98 -12.49 -0.80
N GLU A 154 11.74 -11.84 0.08
CA GLU A 154 13.15 -12.16 0.26
C GLU A 154 13.35 -13.59 0.79
N LEU A 155 12.44 -14.06 1.64
CA LEU A 155 12.44 -15.45 2.12
C LEU A 155 12.16 -16.43 0.96
N ASP A 156 11.24 -16.10 0.04
CA ASP A 156 10.95 -16.93 -1.13
C ASP A 156 12.12 -16.95 -2.11
N PHE A 157 12.79 -15.83 -2.33
CA PHE A 157 14.04 -15.78 -3.10
C PHE A 157 15.13 -16.64 -2.46
N ALA A 158 15.30 -16.55 -1.14
CA ALA A 158 16.26 -17.37 -0.42
C ALA A 158 15.94 -18.88 -0.56
N ARG A 159 14.67 -19.28 -0.44
CA ARG A 159 14.22 -20.67 -0.63
C ARG A 159 14.45 -21.15 -2.05
N ALA A 160 14.14 -20.34 -3.05
CA ALA A 160 14.35 -20.67 -4.46
C ALA A 160 15.84 -20.86 -4.79
N ALA A 161 16.73 -20.09 -4.16
CA ALA A 161 18.18 -20.25 -4.27
C ALA A 161 18.69 -21.52 -3.59
N HIS A 162 18.01 -22.01 -2.52
CA HIS A 162 18.43 -23.16 -1.70
C HIS A 162 18.07 -24.54 -2.30
N GLY A 163 17.14 -24.62 -3.23
CA GLY A 163 16.75 -25.90 -3.87
C GLY A 163 17.88 -26.62 -4.62
N ARG A 164 19.12 -26.12 -4.57
CA ARG A 164 20.31 -26.64 -5.25
C ARG A 164 21.39 -27.21 -4.34
N GLY A 165 21.02 -27.65 -3.13
CA GLY A 165 21.95 -28.33 -2.18
C GLY A 165 22.80 -27.32 -1.38
N THR A 166 22.54 -27.16 -0.08
CA THR A 166 23.17 -26.08 0.70
C THR A 166 23.80 -26.56 1.99
N ASP A 167 25.06 -26.17 2.14
CA ASP A 167 25.84 -26.16 3.36
C ASP A 167 25.31 -25.07 4.33
N LEU A 168 25.38 -25.30 5.65
CA LEU A 168 25.00 -24.36 6.72
C LEU A 168 25.61 -22.94 6.54
N LYS A 169 26.80 -22.86 5.94
CA LYS A 169 27.46 -21.57 5.63
C LYS A 169 26.72 -20.79 4.55
N SER A 170 26.11 -21.47 3.58
CA SER A 170 25.32 -20.84 2.51
C SER A 170 23.97 -20.35 3.04
N LEU A 171 23.33 -21.09 3.97
CA LEU A 171 22.12 -20.67 4.66
C LEU A 171 22.34 -19.37 5.45
N ARG A 172 23.43 -19.31 6.23
CA ARG A 172 23.78 -18.09 6.99
C ARG A 172 24.06 -16.89 6.08
N ARG A 173 24.76 -17.09 4.94
CA ARG A 173 24.97 -16.04 3.94
C ARG A 173 23.67 -15.59 3.29
N ALA A 174 22.80 -16.52 2.92
CA ALA A 174 21.51 -16.20 2.34
C ALA A 174 20.64 -15.42 3.32
N LEU A 175 20.55 -15.84 4.58
CA LEU A 175 19.84 -15.10 5.63
C LEU A 175 20.43 -13.70 5.85
N ALA A 176 21.76 -13.57 5.92
CA ALA A 176 22.40 -12.26 6.05
C ALA A 176 22.13 -11.36 4.83
N THR A 177 22.16 -11.92 3.63
CA THR A 177 21.81 -11.21 2.40
C THR A 177 20.35 -10.79 2.38
N THR A 178 19.44 -11.69 2.78
CA THR A 178 18.01 -11.41 2.90
C THR A 178 17.76 -10.27 3.89
N VAL A 179 18.33 -10.36 5.09
CA VAL A 179 18.21 -9.30 6.11
C VAL A 179 18.77 -7.97 5.58
N ARG A 180 19.95 -8.00 4.96
CA ARG A 180 20.56 -6.80 4.36
C ARG A 180 19.67 -6.21 3.27
N ASN A 181 19.17 -7.00 2.34
CA ASN A 181 18.33 -6.55 1.24
C ASN A 181 17.00 -5.99 1.76
N THR A 182 16.42 -6.63 2.80
CA THR A 182 15.20 -6.17 3.47
C THR A 182 15.45 -4.82 4.15
N VAL A 183 16.50 -4.68 4.94
CA VAL A 183 16.84 -3.43 5.65
C VAL A 183 17.19 -2.30 4.68
N LEU A 184 17.96 -2.59 3.63
CA LEU A 184 18.34 -1.62 2.60
C LEU A 184 17.25 -1.39 1.54
N HIS A 185 16.06 -1.98 1.71
CA HIS A 185 14.95 -1.75 0.78
C HIS A 185 14.56 -0.27 0.78
N PRO A 186 14.37 0.37 -0.40
CA PRO A 186 14.12 1.81 -0.52
C PRO A 186 12.88 2.31 0.21
N VAL A 187 11.99 1.40 0.58
CA VAL A 187 10.79 1.70 1.38
C VAL A 187 11.05 1.46 2.87
N LEU A 188 11.74 0.39 3.23
CA LEU A 188 11.93 0.02 4.63
C LEU A 188 13.01 0.86 5.32
N LEU A 189 14.11 1.14 4.62
CA LEU A 189 15.22 1.92 5.17
C LEU A 189 14.80 3.30 5.71
N PRO A 190 14.04 4.14 4.97
CA PRO A 190 13.60 5.43 5.48
C PRO A 190 12.61 5.30 6.64
N VAL A 191 11.80 4.24 6.68
CA VAL A 191 10.93 3.95 7.81
C VAL A 191 11.75 3.65 9.07
N LEU A 192 12.72 2.74 8.98
CA LEU A 192 13.61 2.41 10.11
C LEU A 192 14.42 3.63 10.55
N ALA A 193 14.91 4.43 9.61
CA ALA A 193 15.60 5.68 9.89
C ALA A 193 14.71 6.68 10.63
N GLY A 194 13.43 6.80 10.23
CA GLY A 194 12.46 7.66 10.91
C GLY A 194 12.15 7.18 12.33
N VAL A 195 11.98 5.88 12.54
CA VAL A 195 11.82 5.30 13.89
C VAL A 195 13.05 5.57 14.74
N ALA A 196 14.26 5.32 14.20
CA ALA A 196 15.50 5.58 14.92
C ALA A 196 15.65 7.08 15.28
N TRP A 197 15.30 7.97 14.36
CA TRP A 197 15.30 9.42 14.60
C TRP A 197 14.36 9.80 15.74
N HIS A 198 13.15 9.27 15.75
CA HIS A 198 12.19 9.47 16.82
C HIS A 198 12.74 9.01 18.17
N LEU A 199 13.36 7.82 18.21
CA LEU A 199 13.93 7.26 19.46
C LEU A 199 15.11 8.08 20.00
N LEU A 200 15.80 8.84 19.16
CA LEU A 200 16.85 9.78 19.60
C LEU A 200 16.27 11.03 20.26
N GLY A 201 14.97 11.29 20.17
CA GLY A 201 14.31 12.45 20.74
C GLY A 201 14.75 13.78 20.11
N ILE A 202 15.32 13.76 18.91
CA ILE A 202 15.83 14.94 18.20
C ILE A 202 14.73 15.47 17.29
N GLU A 203 14.41 16.76 17.40
CA GLU A 203 13.50 17.40 16.45
C GLU A 203 14.13 17.49 15.06
N ILE A 204 13.31 17.31 14.02
CA ILE A 204 13.76 17.51 12.65
C ILE A 204 13.99 19.02 12.45
N PRO A 205 15.21 19.47 12.04
CA PRO A 205 15.45 20.87 11.78
C PRO A 205 14.46 21.44 10.76
N ALA A 206 13.96 22.65 11.00
CA ALA A 206 12.89 23.26 10.19
C ALA A 206 13.20 23.28 8.68
N ALA A 207 14.45 23.57 8.31
CA ALA A 207 14.87 23.56 6.91
C ALA A 207 14.84 22.15 6.27
N VAL A 208 15.14 21.10 7.06
CA VAL A 208 15.08 19.71 6.60
C VAL A 208 13.63 19.27 6.50
N ASP A 209 12.79 19.64 7.49
CA ASP A 209 11.37 19.32 7.46
C ASP A 209 10.65 19.94 6.27
N GLU A 210 10.97 21.18 5.90
CA GLU A 210 10.40 21.84 4.72
C GLU A 210 10.73 21.07 3.44
N VAL A 211 11.96 20.62 3.27
CA VAL A 211 12.35 19.75 2.14
C VAL A 211 11.56 18.44 2.16
N LEU A 212 11.41 17.81 3.32
CA LEU A 212 10.65 16.57 3.45
C LEU A 212 9.15 16.79 3.14
N VAL A 213 8.57 17.92 3.57
CA VAL A 213 7.19 18.32 3.21
C VAL A 213 7.03 18.44 1.71
N LEU A 214 7.93 19.18 1.07
CA LEU A 214 7.90 19.42 -0.37
C LEU A 214 7.96 18.10 -1.16
N LEU A 215 8.91 17.23 -0.82
CA LEU A 215 9.04 15.92 -1.45
C LEU A 215 7.84 15.01 -1.16
N SER A 216 7.37 14.99 0.08
CA SER A 216 6.23 14.16 0.49
C SER A 216 4.94 14.54 -0.23
N SER A 217 4.71 15.85 -0.45
CA SER A 217 3.51 16.35 -1.13
C SER A 217 3.44 15.91 -2.60
N ALA A 218 4.57 15.64 -3.23
CA ALA A 218 4.66 15.18 -4.60
C ALA A 218 4.29 13.69 -4.78
N VAL A 219 4.32 12.88 -3.71
CA VAL A 219 4.05 11.43 -3.78
C VAL A 219 2.68 11.15 -4.38
N VAL A 220 1.64 11.83 -3.88
CA VAL A 220 0.26 11.61 -4.29
C VAL A 220 0.05 11.90 -5.78
N PRO A 221 0.31 13.12 -6.29
CA PRO A 221 0.08 13.42 -7.70
C PRO A 221 0.97 12.60 -8.62
N LEU A 222 2.24 12.37 -8.24
CA LEU A 222 3.16 11.57 -9.03
C LEU A 222 2.67 10.12 -9.18
N CYS A 223 2.25 9.48 -8.08
CA CYS A 223 1.73 8.12 -8.12
C CYS A 223 0.43 8.01 -8.91
N LEU A 224 -0.45 9.00 -8.84
CA LEU A 224 -1.69 9.01 -9.65
C LEU A 224 -1.38 9.13 -11.15
N VAL A 225 -0.47 10.02 -11.53
CA VAL A 225 0.00 10.12 -12.93
C VAL A 225 0.67 8.81 -13.36
N LEU A 226 1.51 8.21 -12.52
CA LEU A 226 2.15 6.93 -12.78
C LEU A 226 1.15 5.80 -13.02
N ILE A 227 0.05 5.74 -12.23
CA ILE A 227 -1.05 4.79 -12.46
C ILE A 227 -1.63 4.98 -13.86
N GLY A 228 -1.90 6.22 -14.25
CA GLY A 228 -2.44 6.54 -15.56
C GLY A 228 -1.49 6.15 -16.71
N VAL A 229 -0.22 6.47 -16.59
CA VAL A 229 0.82 6.09 -17.57
C VAL A 229 0.93 4.57 -17.65
N SER A 230 0.96 3.87 -16.52
CA SER A 230 1.00 2.40 -16.47
C SER A 230 -0.24 1.77 -17.10
N LEU A 231 -1.43 2.35 -16.88
CA LEU A 231 -2.67 1.90 -17.53
C LEU A 231 -2.61 2.08 -19.06
N ALA A 232 -2.05 3.17 -19.54
CA ALA A 232 -1.85 3.40 -20.99
C ALA A 232 -0.87 2.40 -21.59
N GLN A 233 0.17 2.04 -20.86
CA GLN A 233 1.27 1.19 -21.30
C GLN A 233 0.92 -0.32 -21.24
N TYR A 234 0.44 -0.78 -20.08
CA TYR A 234 0.17 -2.21 -19.86
C TYR A 234 -1.26 -2.60 -20.22
N GLY A 235 -2.19 -1.64 -20.23
CA GLY A 235 -3.61 -1.91 -20.45
C GLY A 235 -4.24 -2.73 -19.33
N VAL A 236 -5.48 -3.15 -19.55
CA VAL A 236 -6.26 -3.97 -18.58
C VAL A 236 -6.48 -5.38 -19.13
N LYS A 237 -6.21 -5.61 -20.43
CA LYS A 237 -6.51 -6.88 -21.11
C LYS A 237 -5.57 -8.00 -20.65
N GLY A 238 -6.15 -9.14 -20.31
CA GLY A 238 -5.41 -10.37 -19.94
C GLY A 238 -5.13 -10.56 -18.45
N HIS A 239 -5.33 -9.53 -17.60
CA HIS A 239 -5.03 -9.61 -16.16
C HIS A 239 -6.27 -9.40 -15.28
N LEU A 240 -7.47 -9.42 -15.87
CA LEU A 240 -8.75 -9.10 -15.18
C LEU A 240 -9.05 -10.06 -14.03
N HIS A 241 -8.73 -11.35 -14.17
CA HIS A 241 -9.06 -12.34 -13.14
C HIS A 241 -8.34 -12.02 -11.80
N GLY A 242 -7.02 -11.83 -11.84
CA GLY A 242 -6.25 -11.49 -10.64
C GLY A 242 -6.65 -10.13 -10.06
N ALA A 243 -6.85 -9.12 -10.92
CA ALA A 243 -7.31 -7.80 -10.52
C ALA A 243 -8.72 -7.84 -9.87
N THR A 244 -9.64 -8.64 -10.41
CA THR A 244 -10.98 -8.81 -9.84
C THR A 244 -10.92 -9.48 -8.47
N LEU A 245 -10.13 -10.56 -8.33
CA LEU A 245 -9.94 -11.23 -7.05
C LEU A 245 -9.32 -10.29 -6.01
N ALA A 246 -8.30 -9.51 -6.39
CA ALA A 246 -7.70 -8.50 -5.51
C ALA A 246 -8.72 -7.44 -5.10
N THR A 247 -9.55 -6.95 -6.04
CA THR A 247 -10.60 -5.98 -5.79
C THR A 247 -11.66 -6.51 -4.82
N ILE A 248 -12.14 -7.74 -5.04
CA ILE A 248 -13.12 -8.38 -4.14
C ILE A 248 -12.49 -8.60 -2.75
N GLY A 249 -11.27 -9.14 -2.71
CA GLY A 249 -10.54 -9.34 -1.46
C GLY A 249 -10.38 -8.04 -0.68
N LYS A 250 -10.02 -6.96 -1.37
CA LYS A 250 -9.77 -5.65 -0.76
C LYS A 250 -11.04 -4.94 -0.30
N LEU A 251 -12.09 -4.92 -1.12
CA LEU A 251 -13.29 -4.12 -0.84
C LEU A 251 -14.36 -4.85 -0.01
N PHE A 252 -14.31 -6.18 0.07
CA PHE A 252 -15.32 -6.96 0.78
C PHE A 252 -14.69 -7.86 1.87
N VAL A 253 -13.72 -8.71 1.52
CA VAL A 253 -13.20 -9.70 2.46
C VAL A 253 -12.41 -9.02 3.59
N LEU A 254 -11.52 -8.09 3.25
CA LEU A 254 -10.70 -7.40 4.24
C LEU A 254 -11.52 -6.57 5.23
N PRO A 255 -12.44 -5.68 4.81
CA PRO A 255 -13.23 -4.90 5.75
C PRO A 255 -14.21 -5.78 6.55
N ALA A 256 -14.73 -6.88 5.99
CA ALA A 256 -15.53 -7.85 6.74
C ALA A 256 -14.70 -8.52 7.85
N ALA A 257 -13.46 -8.94 7.54
CA ALA A 257 -12.56 -9.51 8.54
C ALA A 257 -12.21 -8.50 9.64
N VAL A 258 -11.93 -7.25 9.27
CA VAL A 258 -11.66 -6.17 10.24
C VAL A 258 -12.91 -5.91 11.10
N LEU A 259 -14.10 -5.84 10.50
CA LEU A 259 -15.36 -5.67 11.25
C LEU A 259 -15.54 -6.78 12.29
N LEU A 260 -15.42 -8.04 11.87
CA LEU A 260 -15.61 -9.19 12.76
C LEU A 260 -14.58 -9.23 13.90
N VAL A 261 -13.32 -9.08 13.57
CA VAL A 261 -12.23 -9.14 14.57
C VAL A 261 -12.29 -7.93 15.51
N ALA A 262 -12.47 -6.71 14.98
CA ALA A 262 -12.54 -5.51 15.80
C ALA A 262 -13.76 -5.52 16.73
N ARG A 263 -14.94 -5.95 16.23
CA ARG A 263 -16.17 -5.98 17.02
C ARG A 263 -16.17 -7.10 18.05
N PHE A 264 -15.92 -8.33 17.63
CA PHE A 264 -16.09 -9.53 18.47
C PHE A 264 -14.78 -9.94 19.18
N GLY A 265 -13.62 -9.73 18.57
CA GLY A 265 -12.33 -10.06 19.17
C GLY A 265 -11.83 -8.96 20.13
N PHE A 266 -11.96 -7.71 19.72
CA PHE A 266 -11.48 -6.57 20.50
C PHE A 266 -12.60 -5.78 21.19
N GLY A 267 -13.89 -6.10 20.98
CA GLY A 267 -15.02 -5.41 21.59
C GLY A 267 -15.12 -3.93 21.23
N LEU A 268 -14.66 -3.53 20.03
CA LEU A 268 -14.74 -2.15 19.55
C LEU A 268 -16.14 -1.85 19.02
N THR A 269 -16.61 -0.64 19.29
CA THR A 269 -17.91 -0.12 18.84
C THR A 269 -17.80 1.35 18.44
N GLY A 270 -18.87 1.92 17.91
CA GLY A 270 -18.94 3.34 17.60
C GLY A 270 -17.87 3.82 16.62
N LEU A 271 -17.32 5.01 16.88
CA LEU A 271 -16.41 5.70 15.99
C LEU A 271 -15.14 4.88 15.67
N SER A 272 -14.51 4.25 16.66
CA SER A 272 -13.30 3.46 16.45
C SER A 272 -13.55 2.30 15.48
N LEU A 273 -14.65 1.55 15.65
CA LEU A 273 -15.01 0.47 14.74
C LEU A 273 -15.26 0.99 13.32
N ALA A 274 -15.98 2.10 13.21
CA ALA A 274 -16.32 2.70 11.92
C ALA A 274 -15.05 3.15 11.14
N VAL A 275 -14.12 3.82 11.82
CA VAL A 275 -12.85 4.25 11.20
C VAL A 275 -12.03 3.05 10.72
N LEU A 276 -11.92 1.97 11.53
CA LEU A 276 -11.16 0.78 11.16
C LEU A 276 -11.76 0.09 9.93
N VAL A 277 -13.06 -0.14 9.93
CA VAL A 277 -13.75 -0.80 8.81
C VAL A 277 -13.66 0.03 7.54
N MET A 278 -13.87 1.34 7.63
CA MET A 278 -13.76 2.23 6.48
C MET A 278 -12.33 2.34 5.96
N MET A 279 -11.31 2.32 6.83
CA MET A 279 -9.90 2.24 6.40
C MET A 279 -9.61 0.91 5.67
N ALA A 280 -10.14 -0.20 6.16
CA ALA A 280 -10.00 -1.49 5.48
C ALA A 280 -10.73 -1.54 4.13
N ALA A 281 -11.88 -0.84 4.01
CA ALA A 281 -12.69 -0.76 2.80
C ALA A 281 -12.11 0.17 1.71
N LEU A 282 -11.05 0.95 2.00
CA LEU A 282 -10.38 1.78 0.99
C LEU A 282 -9.91 0.95 -0.21
N PRO A 283 -9.89 1.51 -1.42
CA PRO A 283 -9.42 0.79 -2.61
C PRO A 283 -7.94 0.44 -2.51
N VAL A 284 -7.47 -0.40 -3.42
CA VAL A 284 -6.06 -0.80 -3.51
C VAL A 284 -5.17 0.43 -3.59
N GLY A 285 -4.15 0.48 -2.75
CA GLY A 285 -3.21 1.60 -2.69
C GLY A 285 -2.14 1.55 -3.78
N THR A 286 -1.62 2.73 -4.14
CA THR A 286 -0.57 2.89 -5.16
C THR A 286 0.71 2.12 -4.85
N ASN A 287 0.99 1.87 -3.57
CA ASN A 287 2.13 1.07 -3.13
C ASN A 287 2.08 -0.38 -3.64
N ALA A 288 0.90 -0.92 -3.98
CA ALA A 288 0.79 -2.23 -4.62
C ALA A 288 1.45 -2.24 -6.00
N LEU A 289 1.29 -1.16 -6.79
CA LEU A 289 1.97 -1.00 -8.08
C LEU A 289 3.48 -0.80 -7.89
N LEU A 290 3.89 0.07 -6.96
CA LEU A 290 5.32 0.28 -6.67
C LEU A 290 6.01 -1.01 -6.23
N PHE A 291 5.33 -1.84 -5.45
CA PHE A 291 5.81 -3.15 -5.03
C PHE A 291 5.92 -4.11 -6.22
N ALA A 292 4.89 -4.18 -7.08
CA ALA A 292 4.90 -4.96 -8.30
C ALA A 292 6.07 -4.56 -9.24
N GLN A 293 6.28 -3.26 -9.44
CA GLN A 293 7.37 -2.71 -10.25
C GLN A 293 8.75 -3.00 -9.64
N ARG A 294 8.88 -2.91 -8.32
CA ARG A 294 10.13 -3.22 -7.62
C ARG A 294 10.62 -4.64 -7.90
N TYR A 295 9.69 -5.59 -7.94
CA TYR A 295 10.00 -7.00 -8.18
C TYR A 295 9.79 -7.45 -9.63
N GLY A 296 9.33 -6.56 -10.52
CA GLY A 296 9.12 -6.84 -11.95
C GLY A 296 8.02 -7.88 -12.21
N VAL A 297 6.98 -7.94 -11.35
CA VAL A 297 5.89 -8.92 -11.45
C VAL A 297 4.52 -8.27 -11.32
N LEU A 298 3.53 -8.75 -12.07
CA LEU A 298 2.11 -8.39 -11.93
C LEU A 298 1.78 -6.87 -12.03
N GLU A 299 2.59 -6.07 -12.73
CA GLU A 299 2.39 -4.63 -12.83
C GLU A 299 1.04 -4.27 -13.45
N ALA A 300 0.65 -4.97 -14.52
CA ALA A 300 -0.64 -4.80 -15.17
C ALA A 300 -1.80 -5.25 -14.26
N GLU A 301 -1.64 -6.36 -13.52
CA GLU A 301 -2.64 -6.85 -12.56
C GLU A 301 -2.84 -5.83 -11.41
N ALA A 302 -1.75 -5.31 -10.86
CA ALA A 302 -1.79 -4.30 -9.80
C ALA A 302 -2.44 -2.99 -10.29
N THR A 303 -2.06 -2.51 -11.48
CA THR A 303 -2.67 -1.33 -12.09
C THR A 303 -4.18 -1.51 -12.30
N ALA A 304 -4.59 -2.65 -12.86
CA ALA A 304 -5.99 -2.97 -13.07
C ALA A 304 -6.77 -3.06 -11.75
N ALA A 305 -6.17 -3.66 -10.71
CA ALA A 305 -6.78 -3.75 -9.38
C ALA A 305 -6.98 -2.37 -8.74
N ILE A 306 -5.99 -1.47 -8.83
CA ILE A 306 -6.09 -0.10 -8.33
C ILE A 306 -7.24 0.64 -9.01
N VAL A 307 -7.30 0.59 -10.35
CA VAL A 307 -8.35 1.27 -11.12
C VAL A 307 -9.72 0.68 -10.81
N ALA A 308 -9.88 -0.66 -10.93
CA ALA A 308 -11.15 -1.32 -10.69
C ALA A 308 -11.67 -1.08 -9.27
N SER A 309 -10.79 -1.22 -8.25
CA SER A 309 -11.18 -0.99 -6.86
C SER A 309 -11.52 0.47 -6.58
N THR A 310 -10.87 1.44 -7.22
CA THR A 310 -11.18 2.86 -7.05
C THR A 310 -12.57 3.19 -7.58
N PHE A 311 -12.95 2.67 -8.75
CA PHE A 311 -14.30 2.83 -9.27
C PHE A 311 -15.35 2.11 -8.41
N ALA A 312 -15.07 0.84 -8.04
CA ALA A 312 -16.00 0.06 -7.23
C ALA A 312 -16.17 0.63 -5.81
N PHE A 313 -15.16 1.32 -5.28
CA PHE A 313 -15.20 1.93 -3.95
C PHE A 313 -16.33 2.95 -3.80
N VAL A 314 -16.69 3.66 -4.85
CA VAL A 314 -17.82 4.62 -4.83
C VAL A 314 -19.12 3.95 -4.33
N LEU A 315 -19.35 2.69 -4.76
CA LEU A 315 -20.53 1.90 -4.35
C LEU A 315 -20.30 1.19 -3.02
N THR A 316 -19.11 0.59 -2.84
CA THR A 316 -18.81 -0.21 -1.65
C THR A 316 -18.63 0.63 -0.39
N ALA A 317 -18.22 1.90 -0.50
CA ALA A 317 -18.19 2.82 0.63
C ALA A 317 -19.59 3.04 1.22
N GLY A 318 -20.60 3.27 0.38
CA GLY A 318 -21.99 3.38 0.81
C GLY A 318 -22.50 2.10 1.48
N LEU A 319 -22.16 0.93 0.94
CA LEU A 319 -22.50 -0.36 1.53
C LEU A 319 -21.92 -0.50 2.95
N TRP A 320 -20.62 -0.21 3.14
CA TRP A 320 -19.99 -0.33 4.46
C TRP A 320 -20.52 0.70 5.46
N LEU A 321 -20.83 1.93 5.02
CA LEU A 321 -21.50 2.92 5.86
C LEU A 321 -22.88 2.41 6.30
N ALA A 322 -23.66 1.78 5.40
CA ALA A 322 -24.96 1.17 5.75
C ALA A 322 -24.80 0.02 6.75
N VAL A 323 -23.83 -0.88 6.55
CA VAL A 323 -23.52 -1.97 7.49
C VAL A 323 -23.15 -1.45 8.88
N LEU A 324 -22.50 -0.29 8.94
CA LEU A 324 -22.13 0.38 10.20
C LEU A 324 -23.26 1.22 10.81
N GLY A 325 -24.41 1.35 10.14
CA GLY A 325 -25.53 2.17 10.58
C GLY A 325 -25.27 3.67 10.51
N LEU A 326 -24.46 4.11 9.55
CA LEU A 326 -24.02 5.50 9.36
C LEU A 326 -24.58 6.17 8.09
N THR A 327 -25.62 5.59 7.50
CA THR A 327 -26.32 6.15 6.32
C THR A 327 -27.50 7.03 6.70
#